data_10c30d4c68ed3171b9b37b53dc1ad798
#
_entry.id   10c30d4c68ed3171b9b37b53dc1ad798
#
_cell.length_a   1.000
_cell.length_b   1.000
_cell.length_c   1.000
_cell.angle_alpha   90.00
_cell.angle_beta   90.00
_cell.angle_gamma   90.00
#
_symmetry.space_group_name_H-M   'P 1'
#
loop_
_entity.id
_entity.type
_entity.pdbx_description
1 polymer ?
#
loop_
_entity_poly.entity_id
_entity_poly.type
_entity_poly.pdbx_seq_one_letter_code
_entity_poly.pdbx_strand_id
1 'polypeptide(L)'
;MKAILLAGGKGTRLRPMTVHTPKPIVPIFNRPFLYYQIDQLRQVPEIDEVILSLNYQPRRIEEILGEGEGLGLRIRYVVEPMPLGTGGAIRYAGDQLTESVVVFNGDVLTQVDVNAVLALHRERKAKATIVLTPV
;
A
#
# COMPACT_ATOMS: atom_id res chain seq x y z
N MET A 1 14.32 -3.53 -1.63
CA MET A 1 13.20 -3.03 -2.46
C MET A 1 12.11 -2.47 -1.58
N LYS A 2 11.46 -1.41 -1.99
CA LYS A 2 10.35 -0.78 -1.27
C LYS A 2 9.01 -1.13 -1.91
N ALA A 3 7.94 -1.09 -1.11
CA ALA A 3 6.57 -1.13 -1.61
C ALA A 3 5.84 0.16 -1.23
N ILE A 4 4.93 0.62 -2.06
CA ILE A 4 4.07 1.77 -1.80
C ILE A 4 2.62 1.27 -1.71
N LEU A 5 1.94 1.57 -0.62
CA LEU A 5 0.50 1.37 -0.46
C LEU A 5 -0.22 2.71 -0.57
N LEU A 6 -1.07 2.85 -1.56
CA LEU A 6 -1.88 4.05 -1.78
C LEU A 6 -3.14 3.97 -0.92
N ALA A 7 -3.08 4.57 0.25
CA ALA A 7 -4.12 4.46 1.28
C ALA A 7 -4.80 5.79 1.62
N GLY A 8 -4.76 6.77 0.73
CA GLY A 8 -5.14 8.16 0.97
C GLY A 8 -6.60 8.52 0.70
N GLY A 9 -7.54 7.61 0.59
CA GLY A 9 -8.94 7.95 0.31
C GLY A 9 -9.77 8.26 1.55
N LYS A 10 -10.81 9.10 1.41
CA LYS A 10 -11.77 9.39 2.50
C LYS A 10 -12.76 8.26 2.77
N GLY A 11 -12.89 7.29 1.86
CA GLY A 11 -13.81 6.17 1.99
C GLY A 11 -15.29 6.56 2.07
N THR A 12 -15.69 7.62 1.36
CA THR A 12 -17.06 8.17 1.44
C THR A 12 -18.15 7.19 1.04
N ARG A 13 -17.83 6.25 0.14
CA ARG A 13 -18.76 5.20 -0.31
C ARG A 13 -19.07 4.17 0.78
N LEU A 14 -18.20 4.04 1.78
CA LEU A 14 -18.37 3.10 2.90
C LEU A 14 -18.95 3.75 4.15
N ARG A 15 -19.38 5.01 4.08
CA ARG A 15 -20.05 5.65 5.23
C ARG A 15 -21.34 4.90 5.60
N PRO A 16 -21.65 4.75 6.89
CA PRO A 16 -21.04 5.42 8.05
C PRO A 16 -19.76 4.73 8.61
N MET A 17 -19.34 3.60 8.08
CA MET A 17 -18.19 2.84 8.60
C MET A 17 -16.88 3.65 8.64
N THR A 18 -16.70 4.55 7.69
CA THR A 18 -15.49 5.37 7.52
C THR A 18 -15.60 6.78 8.10
N VAL A 19 -16.66 7.11 8.85
CA VAL A 19 -16.79 8.42 9.51
C VAL A 19 -15.70 8.61 10.57
N HIS A 20 -15.42 7.58 11.36
CA HIS A 20 -14.43 7.61 12.43
C HIS A 20 -13.26 6.64 12.23
N THR A 21 -13.34 5.79 11.23
CA THR A 21 -12.33 4.77 10.93
C THR A 21 -11.86 4.93 9.49
N PRO A 22 -10.57 5.23 9.26
CA PRO A 22 -10.03 5.28 7.91
C PRO A 22 -10.24 3.95 7.17
N LYS A 23 -10.59 4.03 5.89
CA LYS A 23 -10.86 2.85 5.05
C LYS A 23 -9.79 1.75 5.13
N PRO A 24 -8.48 2.07 5.12
CA PRO A 24 -7.44 1.04 5.15
C PRO A 24 -7.42 0.19 6.41
N ILE A 25 -7.98 0.69 7.50
CA ILE A 25 -8.03 -0.05 8.79
C ILE A 25 -9.42 -0.51 9.18
N VAL A 26 -10.42 -0.38 8.29
CA VAL A 26 -11.73 -1.00 8.49
C VAL A 26 -11.51 -2.50 8.66
N PRO A 27 -12.03 -3.12 9.75
CA PRO A 27 -11.78 -4.52 10.02
C PRO A 27 -12.57 -5.43 9.08
N ILE A 28 -11.88 -6.45 8.59
CA ILE A 28 -12.48 -7.61 7.91
C ILE A 28 -12.10 -8.84 8.74
N PHE A 29 -13.10 -9.59 9.21
CA PHE A 29 -12.89 -10.69 10.15
C PHE A 29 -12.03 -10.27 11.36
N ASN A 30 -12.38 -9.13 11.99
CA ASN A 30 -11.69 -8.55 13.15
C ASN A 30 -10.22 -8.19 12.92
N ARG A 31 -9.79 -8.05 11.68
CA ARG A 31 -8.42 -7.70 11.32
C ARG A 31 -8.43 -6.50 10.37
N PRO A 32 -7.63 -5.44 10.62
CA PRO A 32 -7.55 -4.30 9.72
C PRO A 32 -7.26 -4.72 8.28
N PHE A 33 -7.96 -4.13 7.32
CA PHE A 33 -7.85 -4.45 5.89
C PHE A 33 -6.38 -4.43 5.42
N LEU A 34 -5.64 -3.43 5.84
CA LEU A 34 -4.25 -3.23 5.44
C LEU A 34 -3.33 -4.40 5.79
N TYR A 35 -3.63 -5.13 6.86
CA TYR A 35 -2.83 -6.28 7.25
C TYR A 35 -2.84 -7.41 6.22
N TYR A 36 -3.93 -7.58 5.48
CA TYR A 36 -4.00 -8.57 4.41
C TYR A 36 -3.04 -8.21 3.26
N GLN A 37 -2.90 -6.92 2.96
CA GLN A 37 -1.97 -6.45 1.95
C GLN A 37 -0.51 -6.54 2.44
N ILE A 38 -0.26 -6.22 3.69
CA ILE A 38 1.07 -6.38 4.30
C ILE A 38 1.50 -7.85 4.29
N ASP A 39 0.59 -8.78 4.60
CA ASP A 39 0.89 -10.21 4.51
C ASP A 39 1.30 -10.64 3.10
N GLN A 40 0.63 -10.09 2.09
CA GLN A 40 0.99 -10.32 0.69
C GLN A 40 2.41 -9.83 0.39
N LEU A 41 2.75 -8.62 0.83
CA LEU A 41 4.07 -8.03 0.62
C LEU A 41 5.18 -8.76 1.39
N ARG A 42 4.88 -9.31 2.56
CA ARG A 42 5.81 -10.11 3.36
C ARG A 42 6.26 -11.40 2.65
N GLN A 43 5.49 -11.88 1.69
CA GLN A 43 5.86 -13.05 0.88
C GLN A 43 6.96 -12.73 -0.14
N VAL A 44 7.33 -11.47 -0.29
CA VAL A 44 8.41 -11.02 -1.18
C VAL A 44 9.65 -10.72 -0.33
N PRO A 45 10.67 -11.60 -0.32
CA PRO A 45 11.83 -11.44 0.57
C PRO A 45 12.61 -10.15 0.37
N GLU A 46 12.55 -9.58 -0.82
CA GLU A 46 13.27 -8.36 -1.17
C GLU A 46 12.62 -7.09 -0.63
N ILE A 47 11.34 -7.14 -0.24
CA ILE A 47 10.64 -6.00 0.33
C ILE A 47 10.99 -5.89 1.81
N ASP A 48 11.65 -4.81 2.18
CA ASP A 48 12.11 -4.51 3.53
C ASP A 48 11.37 -3.33 4.17
N GLU A 49 10.71 -2.52 3.36
CA GLU A 49 9.96 -1.36 3.83
C GLU A 49 8.70 -1.14 3.00
N VAL A 50 7.61 -0.80 3.69
CA VAL A 50 6.35 -0.38 3.10
C VAL A 50 6.15 1.11 3.36
N ILE A 51 5.92 1.87 2.31
CA ILE A 51 5.61 3.30 2.36
C ILE A 51 4.10 3.46 2.24
N LEU A 52 3.46 3.94 3.28
CA LEU A 52 2.03 4.26 3.27
C LEU A 52 1.83 5.70 2.84
N SER A 53 1.19 5.88 1.69
CA SER A 53 0.77 7.20 1.21
C SER A 53 -0.63 7.51 1.72
N LEU A 54 -0.75 8.49 2.59
CA LEU A 54 -1.96 8.85 3.33
C LEU A 54 -2.36 10.30 3.07
N ASN A 55 -3.65 10.60 3.21
CA ASN A 55 -4.14 11.99 3.26
C ASN A 55 -5.29 12.19 4.24
N TYR A 56 -5.90 11.13 4.74
CA TYR A 56 -7.06 11.17 5.62
C TYR A 56 -6.81 10.39 6.90
N GLN A 57 -6.97 11.07 8.05
CA GLN A 57 -6.81 10.51 9.41
C GLN A 57 -5.52 9.66 9.59
N PRO A 58 -4.32 10.20 9.27
CA PRO A 58 -3.09 9.42 9.33
C PRO A 58 -2.78 8.90 10.73
N ARG A 59 -3.09 9.66 11.79
CA ARG A 59 -2.80 9.29 13.18
C ARG A 59 -3.41 7.94 13.58
N ARG A 60 -4.65 7.66 13.17
CA ARG A 60 -5.30 6.39 13.54
C ARG A 60 -4.62 5.19 12.90
N ILE A 61 -4.11 5.37 11.70
CA ILE A 61 -3.36 4.33 10.99
C ILE A 61 -2.00 4.12 11.65
N GLU A 62 -1.31 5.21 11.99
CA GLU A 62 -0.03 5.17 12.70
C GLU A 62 -0.14 4.50 14.07
N GLU A 63 -1.19 4.81 14.84
CA GLU A 63 -1.45 4.19 16.14
C GLU A 63 -1.63 2.67 16.05
N ILE A 64 -2.22 2.16 14.97
CA ILE A 64 -2.47 0.73 14.79
C ILE A 64 -1.25 0.00 14.24
N LEU A 65 -0.55 0.58 13.28
CA LEU A 65 0.53 -0.09 12.56
C LEU A 65 1.91 0.19 13.18
N GLY A 66 2.08 1.31 13.89
CA GLY A 66 3.37 1.72 14.41
C GLY A 66 4.43 1.84 13.33
N GLU A 67 5.64 1.44 13.62
CA GLU A 67 6.75 1.37 12.65
C GLU A 67 6.90 -0.02 12.01
N GLY A 68 5.92 -0.90 12.22
CA GLY A 68 5.92 -2.26 11.70
C GLY A 68 6.42 -3.31 12.67
N GLU A 69 6.53 -2.97 13.97
CA GLU A 69 6.89 -3.91 15.02
C GLU A 69 5.91 -5.10 15.02
N GLY A 70 6.47 -6.29 14.94
CA GLY A 70 5.69 -7.52 14.85
C GLY A 70 5.09 -7.83 13.48
N LEU A 71 5.22 -6.93 12.49
CA LEU A 71 4.76 -7.18 11.12
C LEU A 71 5.85 -7.76 10.21
N GLY A 72 7.12 -7.74 10.65
CA GLY A 72 8.25 -8.24 9.87
C GLY A 72 8.66 -7.33 8.71
N LEU A 73 8.16 -6.11 8.68
CA LEU A 73 8.46 -5.06 7.69
C LEU A 73 8.55 -3.73 8.42
N ARG A 74 9.40 -2.84 7.93
CA ARG A 74 9.40 -1.45 8.38
C ARG A 74 8.29 -0.69 7.66
N ILE A 75 7.57 0.16 8.40
CA ILE A 75 6.53 1.01 7.85
C ILE A 75 6.97 2.47 7.94
N ARG A 76 6.87 3.17 6.84
CA ARG A 76 7.10 4.61 6.74
C ARG A 76 5.83 5.29 6.23
N TYR A 77 5.49 6.42 6.79
CA TYR A 77 4.31 7.19 6.44
C TYR A 77 4.70 8.41 5.62
N VAL A 78 3.94 8.66 4.57
CA VAL A 78 4.02 9.86 3.76
C VAL A 78 2.63 10.46 3.68
N VAL A 79 2.47 11.68 4.17
CA VAL A 79 1.18 12.38 4.18
C VAL A 79 1.14 13.36 3.04
N GLU A 80 0.20 13.17 2.11
CA GLU A 80 0.00 14.08 0.99
C GLU A 80 -0.52 15.44 1.50
N PRO A 81 0.05 16.57 1.04
CA PRO A 81 -0.42 17.91 1.43
C PRO A 81 -1.82 18.22 0.89
N MET A 82 -2.20 17.59 -0.20
CA MET A 82 -3.50 17.63 -0.84
C MET A 82 -3.67 16.35 -1.67
N PRO A 83 -4.89 15.98 -2.09
CA PRO A 83 -5.07 14.83 -2.98
C PRO A 83 -4.30 15.01 -4.29
N LEU A 84 -3.31 14.13 -4.54
CA LEU A 84 -2.41 14.22 -5.68
C LEU A 84 -2.82 13.30 -6.84
N GLY A 85 -3.87 12.50 -6.66
CA GLY A 85 -4.23 11.42 -7.58
C GLY A 85 -3.23 10.25 -7.51
N THR A 86 -3.50 9.19 -8.26
CA THR A 86 -2.68 7.96 -8.19
C THR A 86 -1.23 8.21 -8.58
N GLY A 87 -1.00 8.81 -9.75
CA GLY A 87 0.36 9.07 -10.24
C GLY A 87 1.12 10.07 -9.37
N GLY A 88 0.44 11.11 -8.90
CA GLY A 88 1.03 12.11 -8.00
C GLY A 88 1.40 11.52 -6.65
N ALA A 89 0.56 10.66 -6.08
CA ALA A 89 0.83 9.96 -4.82
C ALA A 89 2.05 9.04 -4.94
N ILE A 90 2.15 8.26 -6.03
CA ILE A 90 3.31 7.41 -6.28
C ILE A 90 4.58 8.24 -6.39
N ARG A 91 4.54 9.32 -7.16
CA ARG A 91 5.69 10.22 -7.32
C ARG A 91 6.11 10.83 -5.98
N TYR A 92 5.15 11.32 -5.21
CA TYR A 92 5.41 11.96 -3.92
C TYR A 92 5.98 10.98 -2.88
N ALA A 93 5.40 9.79 -2.79
CA ALA A 93 5.89 8.74 -1.88
C ALA A 93 7.25 8.19 -2.30
N GLY A 94 7.51 8.14 -3.60
CA GLY A 94 8.72 7.57 -4.19
C GLY A 94 9.80 8.58 -4.60
N ASP A 95 9.72 9.83 -4.18
CA ASP A 95 10.58 10.92 -4.67
C ASP A 95 12.09 10.63 -4.56
N GLN A 96 12.51 9.87 -3.56
CA GLN A 96 13.91 9.51 -3.33
C GLN A 96 14.26 8.07 -3.74
N LEU A 97 13.34 7.36 -4.37
CA LEU A 97 13.58 5.98 -4.77
C LEU A 97 14.24 5.91 -6.15
N THR A 98 15.33 5.14 -6.23
CA THR A 98 16.12 4.96 -7.45
C THR A 98 16.01 3.56 -8.03
N GLU A 99 15.22 2.70 -7.41
CA GLU A 99 15.01 1.32 -7.84
C GLU A 99 13.52 1.06 -8.15
N SER A 100 13.24 -0.09 -8.77
CA SER A 100 11.86 -0.56 -8.97
C SER A 100 11.13 -0.69 -7.64
N VAL A 101 9.86 -0.33 -7.64
CA VAL A 101 8.98 -0.40 -6.46
C VAL A 101 7.73 -1.21 -6.80
N VAL A 102 7.18 -1.87 -5.81
CA VAL A 102 5.86 -2.50 -5.90
C VAL A 102 4.83 -1.48 -5.43
N VAL A 103 3.74 -1.32 -6.18
CA VAL A 103 2.66 -0.39 -5.81
C VAL A 103 1.35 -1.16 -5.68
N PHE A 104 0.69 -1.03 -4.54
CA PHE A 104 -0.65 -1.55 -4.29
C PHE A 104 -1.63 -0.40 -4.07
N ASN A 105 -2.82 -0.55 -4.63
CA ASN A 105 -3.95 0.26 -4.18
C ASN A 105 -4.39 -0.21 -2.80
N GLY A 106 -4.53 0.71 -1.85
CA GLY A 106 -4.86 0.41 -0.45
C GLY A 106 -6.28 -0.10 -0.20
N ASP A 107 -7.07 -0.35 -1.25
CA ASP A 107 -8.44 -0.83 -1.18
C ASP A 107 -8.69 -2.10 -2.02
N VAL A 108 -7.65 -2.75 -2.48
CA VAL A 108 -7.75 -3.96 -3.32
C VAL A 108 -7.10 -5.14 -2.61
N LEU A 109 -7.84 -6.21 -2.44
CA LEU A 109 -7.29 -7.52 -2.08
C LEU A 109 -6.99 -8.30 -3.34
N THR A 110 -5.83 -8.92 -3.39
CA THR A 110 -5.39 -9.73 -4.51
C THR A 110 -4.69 -10.99 -4.01
N GLN A 111 -4.72 -12.03 -4.81
CA GLN A 111 -3.95 -13.26 -4.59
C GLN A 111 -2.84 -13.41 -5.63
N VAL A 112 -2.47 -12.32 -6.30
CA VAL A 112 -1.41 -12.34 -7.29
C VAL A 112 -0.07 -12.76 -6.66
N ASP A 113 0.67 -13.60 -7.36
CA ASP A 113 2.04 -13.93 -6.98
C ASP A 113 2.96 -12.76 -7.36
N VAL A 114 3.26 -11.91 -6.39
CA VAL A 114 4.10 -10.73 -6.58
C VAL A 114 5.52 -11.12 -7.00
N ASN A 115 6.06 -12.25 -6.49
CA ASN A 115 7.38 -12.73 -6.89
C ASN A 115 7.40 -13.07 -8.39
N ALA A 116 6.35 -13.69 -8.92
CA ALA A 116 6.23 -13.99 -10.35
C ALA A 116 6.13 -12.70 -11.19
N VAL A 117 5.38 -11.70 -10.72
CA VAL A 117 5.29 -10.38 -11.38
C VAL A 117 6.66 -9.70 -11.44
N LEU A 118 7.41 -9.73 -10.34
CA LEU A 118 8.76 -9.15 -10.27
C LEU A 118 9.73 -9.88 -11.20
N ALA A 119 9.67 -11.21 -11.26
CA ALA A 119 10.49 -12.00 -12.18
C ALA A 119 10.23 -11.62 -13.63
N LEU A 120 8.96 -11.51 -14.02
CA LEU A 120 8.56 -11.09 -15.37
C LEU A 120 9.02 -9.66 -15.67
N HIS A 121 8.86 -8.74 -14.71
CA HIS A 121 9.31 -7.34 -14.85
C HIS A 121 10.81 -7.27 -15.18
N ARG A 122 11.62 -8.03 -14.47
CA ARG A 122 13.08 -8.09 -14.67
C ARG A 122 13.46 -8.78 -15.97
N GLU A 123 12.84 -9.90 -16.28
CA GLU A 123 13.07 -10.63 -17.53
C GLU A 123 12.81 -9.74 -18.76
N ARG A 124 11.71 -9.00 -18.73
CA ARG A 124 11.31 -8.11 -19.82
C ARG A 124 12.04 -6.76 -19.79
N LYS A 125 12.85 -6.47 -18.79
CA LYS A 125 13.48 -5.16 -18.56
C LYS A 125 12.45 -4.03 -18.66
N ALA A 126 11.26 -4.28 -18.12
CA ALA A 126 10.12 -3.38 -18.26
C ALA A 126 10.32 -2.11 -17.43
N LYS A 127 9.84 -0.99 -17.96
CA LYS A 127 9.77 0.28 -17.20
C LYS A 127 8.61 0.29 -16.22
N ALA A 128 7.52 -0.39 -16.57
CA ALA A 128 6.35 -0.60 -15.73
C ALA A 128 5.71 -1.94 -16.07
N THR A 129 5.15 -2.60 -15.07
CA THR A 129 4.36 -3.82 -15.21
C THR A 129 3.06 -3.63 -14.43
N ILE A 130 1.93 -3.85 -15.09
CA ILE A 130 0.60 -3.69 -14.51
C ILE A 130 -0.07 -5.04 -14.45
N VAL A 131 -0.61 -5.38 -13.29
CA VAL A 131 -1.44 -6.58 -13.11
C VAL A 131 -2.89 -6.21 -13.40
N LEU A 132 -3.50 -6.92 -14.31
CA LEU A 132 -4.90 -6.73 -14.70
C LEU A 132 -5.71 -7.95 -14.33
N THR A 133 -6.97 -7.73 -13.99
CA THR A 133 -7.96 -8.80 -13.80
C THR A 133 -9.07 -8.65 -14.83
N PRO A 134 -9.60 -9.76 -15.37
CA PRO A 134 -10.78 -9.72 -16.21
C PRO A 134 -11.98 -9.16 -15.43
N VAL A 135 -12.79 -8.36 -16.08
CA VAL A 135 -14.05 -7.82 -15.54
C VAL A 135 -15.23 -8.28 -16.35
#